data_81564a90b8474eec8b448e2687788ed4
#
_entry.id   81564a90b8474eec8b448e2687788ed4
#
_cell.length_a   1.000
_cell.length_b   1.000
_cell.length_c   1.000
_cell.angle_alpha   90.00
_cell.angle_beta   90.00
_cell.angle_gamma   90.00
#
_symmetry.space_group_name_H-M   'P 1'
#
loop_
_entity.id
_entity.type
_entity.pdbx_description
1 polymer ?
#
loop_
_entity_poly.entity_id
_entity_poly.type
_entity_poly.pdbx_seq_one_letter_code
_entity_poly.pdbx_strand_id
1 'polypeptide(L)'
;CYFDKETTSIIKGILLILMFILHFFCFPLWYVKGIEYPKLLWLENFQGHFQICIAGFTFLTGYLYYFTNQKSFRYVVKKWKDILIPYWLVLGTFFLIAYLTNTYSGNVKTFILEIFALERPVMFFCWYVSYYLIMILALWLIVRFIKNDFVKWLVALFGAYILYWICAHFIQIGCVLGTVEKFSVYFPMTVTGYLCSKRKWFENLEKFMKSKNVIYSILFIVIVFMEPS
;
A
#
# COMPACT_ATOMS: atom_id res chain seq x y z
N CYS A 1 7.31 -0.95 -22.30
CA CYS A 1 6.60 -0.74 -21.02
C CYS A 1 5.40 0.14 -21.30
N TYR A 2 4.20 -0.31 -20.99
CA TYR A 2 2.97 0.47 -21.22
C TYR A 2 2.97 1.73 -20.31
N PHE A 3 3.41 1.58 -19.07
CA PHE A 3 3.68 2.71 -18.18
C PHE A 3 5.16 3.08 -18.27
N ASP A 4 5.47 4.08 -19.08
CA ASP A 4 6.79 4.70 -19.11
C ASP A 4 7.07 5.50 -17.82
N LYS A 5 8.22 6.13 -17.75
CA LYS A 5 8.63 6.90 -16.57
C LYS A 5 7.71 8.10 -16.33
N GLU A 6 7.26 8.76 -17.40
CA GLU A 6 6.41 9.94 -17.32
C GLU A 6 5.00 9.56 -16.85
N THR A 7 4.35 8.60 -17.52
CA THR A 7 3.04 8.07 -17.13
C THR A 7 3.05 7.57 -15.68
N THR A 8 4.10 6.82 -15.28
CA THR A 8 4.23 6.36 -13.90
C THR A 8 4.34 7.50 -12.91
N SER A 9 5.03 8.59 -13.27
CA SER A 9 5.15 9.77 -12.39
C SER A 9 3.83 10.51 -12.26
N ILE A 10 3.07 10.65 -13.35
CA ILE A 10 1.73 11.26 -13.34
C ILE A 10 0.78 10.45 -12.44
N ILE A 11 0.72 9.13 -12.63
CA ILE A 11 -0.13 8.27 -11.79
C ILE A 11 0.24 8.39 -10.32
N LYS A 12 1.53 8.34 -9.98
CA LYS A 12 1.98 8.55 -8.59
C LYS A 12 1.57 9.91 -8.05
N GLY A 13 1.65 10.96 -8.86
CA GLY A 13 1.19 12.31 -8.47
C GLY A 13 -0.30 12.32 -8.13
N ILE A 14 -1.14 11.71 -8.97
CA ILE A 14 -2.58 11.59 -8.72
C ILE A 14 -2.83 10.80 -7.42
N LEU A 15 -2.17 9.66 -7.24
CA LEU A 15 -2.32 8.84 -6.03
C LEU A 15 -1.88 9.58 -4.76
N LEU A 16 -0.84 10.43 -4.85
CA LEU A 16 -0.41 11.30 -3.74
C LEU A 16 -1.46 12.35 -3.40
N ILE A 17 -2.09 12.96 -4.40
CA ILE A 17 -3.19 13.92 -4.20
C ILE A 17 -4.37 13.22 -3.51
N LEU A 18 -4.78 12.04 -3.98
CA LEU A 18 -5.85 11.25 -3.35
C LEU A 18 -5.49 10.88 -1.90
N MET A 19 -4.25 10.50 -1.64
CA MET A 19 -3.76 10.20 -0.28
C MET A 19 -3.79 11.44 0.62
N PHE A 20 -3.42 12.60 0.08
CA PHE A 20 -3.51 13.87 0.80
C PHE A 20 -4.97 14.19 1.16
N ILE A 21 -5.89 14.08 0.20
CA ILE A 21 -7.33 14.29 0.44
C ILE A 21 -7.83 13.32 1.52
N LEU A 22 -7.49 12.04 1.43
CA LEU A 22 -7.85 11.03 2.41
C LEU A 22 -7.41 11.42 3.82
N HIS A 23 -6.16 11.81 3.99
CA HIS A 23 -5.60 12.10 5.31
C HIS A 23 -6.07 13.43 5.90
N PHE A 24 -6.25 14.46 5.07
CA PHE A 24 -6.61 15.80 5.55
C PHE A 24 -8.12 16.03 5.68
N PHE A 25 -8.95 15.35 4.90
CA PHE A 25 -10.38 15.63 4.86
C PHE A 25 -11.27 14.46 5.30
N CYS A 26 -10.76 13.23 5.24
CA CYS A 26 -11.56 12.05 5.53
C CYS A 26 -11.31 11.43 6.92
N PHE A 27 -10.30 11.91 7.67
CA PHE A 27 -9.99 11.42 9.01
C PHE A 27 -10.05 12.54 10.07
N PRO A 28 -11.22 13.12 10.34
CA PRO A 28 -11.36 14.23 11.30
C PRO A 28 -10.93 13.85 12.72
N LEU A 29 -10.97 12.54 13.09
CA LEU A 29 -10.53 12.06 14.41
C LEU A 29 -9.03 12.17 14.67
N TRP A 30 -8.22 12.42 13.64
CA TRP A 30 -6.78 12.63 13.78
C TRP A 30 -6.42 14.06 14.19
N TYR A 31 -7.38 14.93 14.16
CA TYR A 31 -7.20 16.33 14.48
C TYR A 31 -7.22 16.58 15.99
N VAL A 32 -6.46 17.56 16.43
CA VAL A 32 -6.37 17.94 17.84
C VAL A 32 -7.74 18.41 18.35
N LYS A 33 -8.17 17.90 19.50
CA LYS A 33 -9.41 18.34 20.14
C LYS A 33 -9.41 19.87 20.32
N GLY A 34 -10.46 20.53 19.84
CA GLY A 34 -10.68 21.97 20.01
C GLY A 34 -10.39 22.83 18.80
N ILE A 35 -9.93 22.24 17.67
CA ILE A 35 -9.82 22.98 16.41
C ILE A 35 -11.05 22.65 15.57
N GLU A 36 -11.83 23.69 15.19
CA GLU A 36 -12.92 23.53 14.23
C GLU A 36 -12.34 23.37 12.82
N TYR A 37 -12.60 22.25 12.20
CA TYR A 37 -12.23 21.99 10.81
C TYR A 37 -13.37 22.35 9.88
N PRO A 38 -13.10 22.80 8.67
CA PRO A 38 -14.13 22.88 7.65
C PRO A 38 -14.66 21.45 7.41
N LYS A 39 -15.84 21.18 7.95
CA LYS A 39 -16.54 19.91 7.74
C LYS A 39 -16.96 19.82 6.28
N LEU A 40 -16.12 19.24 5.46
CA LEU A 40 -16.50 18.79 4.13
C LEU A 40 -17.18 17.42 4.28
N LEU A 41 -18.35 17.43 4.96
CA LEU A 41 -19.13 16.22 5.30
C LEU A 41 -19.34 15.27 4.12
N TRP A 42 -19.43 15.82 2.91
CA TRP A 42 -19.56 15.01 1.70
C TRP A 42 -18.28 14.21 1.37
N LEU A 43 -17.08 14.69 1.73
CA LEU A 43 -15.83 13.97 1.51
C LEU A 43 -15.66 12.80 2.50
N GLU A 44 -16.24 12.88 3.69
CA GLU A 44 -16.22 11.78 4.65
C GLU A 44 -16.95 10.55 4.08
N ASN A 45 -18.03 10.76 3.33
CA ASN A 45 -18.77 9.68 2.68
C ASN A 45 -17.96 8.99 1.56
N PHE A 46 -16.91 9.65 1.02
CA PHE A 46 -16.03 9.11 -0.01
C PHE A 46 -14.72 8.54 0.54
N GLN A 47 -14.56 8.42 1.87
CA GLN A 47 -13.35 7.89 2.50
C GLN A 47 -12.89 6.56 1.89
N GLY A 48 -13.81 5.62 1.69
CA GLY A 48 -13.52 4.32 1.10
C GLY A 48 -12.95 4.44 -0.33
N HIS A 49 -13.47 5.37 -1.12
CA HIS A 49 -13.02 5.60 -2.50
C HIS A 49 -11.59 6.18 -2.55
N PHE A 50 -11.24 7.07 -1.63
CA PHE A 50 -9.88 7.63 -1.59
C PHE A 50 -8.83 6.61 -1.13
N GLN A 51 -9.22 5.53 -0.46
CA GLN A 51 -8.30 4.41 -0.13
C GLN A 51 -7.77 3.68 -1.37
N ILE A 52 -8.36 3.90 -2.54
CA ILE A 52 -7.85 3.38 -3.83
C ILE A 52 -6.40 3.83 -4.09
N CYS A 53 -5.96 4.96 -3.50
CA CYS A 53 -4.56 5.40 -3.61
C CYS A 53 -3.58 4.35 -3.10
N ILE A 54 -3.91 3.64 -2.01
CA ILE A 54 -3.07 2.60 -1.44
C ILE A 54 -3.01 1.39 -2.38
N ALA A 55 -4.18 0.95 -2.87
CA ALA A 55 -4.25 -0.12 -3.87
C ALA A 55 -3.47 0.24 -5.15
N GLY A 56 -3.55 1.50 -5.59
CA GLY A 56 -2.80 2.02 -6.73
C GLY A 56 -1.29 1.98 -6.52
N PHE A 57 -0.79 2.44 -5.36
CA PHE A 57 0.65 2.36 -5.04
C PHE A 57 1.16 0.93 -4.98
N THR A 58 0.39 0.02 -4.38
CA THR A 58 0.77 -1.39 -4.27
C THR A 58 0.76 -2.09 -5.63
N PHE A 59 -0.26 -1.81 -6.46
CA PHE A 59 -0.32 -2.27 -7.84
C PHE A 59 0.87 -1.79 -8.65
N LEU A 60 1.19 -0.49 -8.63
CA LEU A 60 2.33 0.08 -9.34
C LEU A 60 3.65 -0.53 -8.86
N THR A 61 3.80 -0.80 -7.57
CA THR A 61 4.99 -1.46 -7.03
C THR A 61 5.17 -2.84 -7.65
N GLY A 62 4.10 -3.64 -7.72
CA GLY A 62 4.12 -4.94 -8.38
C GLY A 62 4.40 -4.84 -9.88
N TYR A 63 3.72 -3.91 -10.56
CA TYR A 63 3.90 -3.67 -12.00
C TYR A 63 5.34 -3.32 -12.34
N LEU A 64 5.93 -2.37 -11.64
CA LEU A 64 7.31 -1.93 -11.86
C LEU A 64 8.34 -2.98 -11.44
N TYR A 65 8.02 -3.83 -10.45
CA TYR A 65 8.91 -4.92 -10.03
C TYR A 65 9.25 -5.88 -11.16
N TYR A 66 8.33 -6.12 -12.10
CA TYR A 66 8.59 -6.97 -13.27
C TYR A 66 9.78 -6.49 -14.10
N PHE A 67 9.94 -5.17 -14.27
CA PHE A 67 11.01 -4.56 -15.07
C PHE A 67 12.35 -4.47 -14.33
N THR A 68 12.40 -4.85 -13.06
CA THR A 68 13.68 -4.83 -12.33
C THR A 68 14.57 -5.97 -12.80
N ASN A 69 15.81 -5.65 -13.20
CA ASN A 69 16.80 -6.65 -13.60
C ASN A 69 17.37 -7.44 -12.40
N GLN A 70 17.13 -6.97 -11.18
CA GLN A 70 17.69 -7.54 -9.96
C GLN A 70 16.60 -8.22 -9.13
N LYS A 71 16.27 -9.47 -9.49
CA LYS A 71 15.37 -10.34 -8.69
C LYS A 71 16.12 -11.06 -7.56
N SER A 72 17.20 -10.49 -7.08
CA SER A 72 18.01 -11.01 -5.97
C SER A 72 17.50 -10.49 -4.62
N PHE A 73 17.85 -11.17 -3.53
CA PHE A 73 17.54 -10.68 -2.17
C PHE A 73 18.18 -9.31 -1.88
N ARG A 74 19.30 -8.99 -2.54
CA ARG A 74 19.91 -7.65 -2.46
C ARG A 74 18.95 -6.53 -2.91
N TYR A 75 18.05 -6.82 -3.85
CA TYR A 75 17.02 -5.87 -4.25
C TYR A 75 16.03 -5.58 -3.10
N VAL A 76 15.60 -6.62 -2.38
CA VAL A 76 14.72 -6.48 -1.21
C VAL A 76 15.39 -5.59 -0.15
N VAL A 77 16.64 -5.90 0.21
CA VAL A 77 17.41 -5.13 1.19
C VAL A 77 17.60 -3.67 0.73
N LYS A 78 17.86 -3.45 -0.57
CA LYS A 78 17.95 -2.08 -1.11
C LYS A 78 16.62 -1.35 -0.92
N LYS A 79 15.49 -1.98 -1.25
CA LYS A 79 14.16 -1.39 -1.09
C LYS A 79 13.78 -1.13 0.37
N TRP A 80 14.21 -1.99 1.27
CA TRP A 80 14.08 -1.74 2.71
C TRP A 80 14.88 -0.51 3.14
N LYS A 81 16.12 -0.37 2.70
CA LYS A 81 16.94 0.83 2.99
C LYS A 81 16.31 2.09 2.40
N ASP A 82 15.81 2.03 1.16
CA ASP A 82 15.20 3.17 0.46
C ASP A 82 13.98 3.75 1.24
N ILE A 83 13.25 2.93 2.01
CA ILE A 83 12.11 3.39 2.81
C ILE A 83 12.48 3.64 4.28
N LEU A 84 13.35 2.80 4.87
CA LEU A 84 13.67 2.91 6.30
C LEU A 84 14.56 4.12 6.60
N ILE A 85 15.50 4.48 5.74
CA ILE A 85 16.39 5.62 5.98
C ILE A 85 15.61 6.94 6.08
N PRO A 86 14.74 7.32 5.11
CA PRO A 86 13.89 8.50 5.27
C PRO A 86 12.94 8.39 6.48
N TYR A 87 12.37 7.21 6.72
CA TYR A 87 11.51 6.98 7.88
C TYR A 87 12.24 7.24 9.20
N TRP A 88 13.46 6.73 9.37
CA TRP A 88 14.24 6.93 10.60
C TRP A 88 14.66 8.39 10.82
N LEU A 89 14.91 9.15 9.75
CA LEU A 89 15.18 10.58 9.87
C LEU A 89 13.97 11.33 10.42
N VAL A 90 12.79 11.03 9.88
CA VAL A 90 11.53 11.63 10.34
C VAL A 90 11.20 11.15 11.75
N LEU A 91 11.30 9.85 12.02
CA LEU A 91 11.07 9.27 13.34
C LEU A 91 11.98 9.90 14.41
N GLY A 92 13.28 10.06 14.10
CA GLY A 92 14.25 10.69 15.00
C GLY A 92 13.87 12.13 15.35
N THR A 93 13.37 12.89 14.37
CA THR A 93 12.88 14.26 14.60
C THR A 93 11.66 14.27 15.52
N PHE A 94 10.65 13.45 15.24
CA PHE A 94 9.46 13.36 16.09
C PHE A 94 9.75 12.79 17.46
N PHE A 95 10.66 11.81 17.55
CA PHE A 95 11.11 11.27 18.84
C PHE A 95 11.80 12.34 19.69
N LEU A 96 12.67 13.15 19.10
CA LEU A 96 13.33 14.26 19.80
C LEU A 96 12.29 15.26 20.34
N ILE A 97 11.31 15.64 19.52
CA ILE A 97 10.23 16.52 19.95
C ILE A 97 9.44 15.89 21.09
N ALA A 98 9.02 14.64 20.97
CA ALA A 98 8.25 13.93 21.97
C ALA A 98 9.03 13.76 23.29
N TYR A 99 10.35 13.57 23.21
CA TYR A 99 11.22 13.52 24.38
C TYR A 99 11.33 14.89 25.06
N LEU A 100 11.59 15.96 24.31
CA LEU A 100 11.71 17.32 24.85
C LEU A 100 10.40 17.85 25.47
N THR A 101 9.27 17.42 24.94
CA THR A 101 7.93 17.80 25.44
C THR A 101 7.39 16.84 26.51
N ASN A 102 8.15 15.81 26.91
CA ASN A 102 7.73 14.76 27.84
C ASN A 102 6.42 14.05 27.43
N THR A 103 6.16 13.95 26.14
CA THR A 103 4.96 13.29 25.61
C THR A 103 5.23 11.84 25.17
N TYR A 104 6.49 11.39 25.19
CA TYR A 104 6.83 10.02 24.85
C TYR A 104 6.42 9.06 25.96
N SER A 105 5.49 8.16 25.66
CA SER A 105 4.95 7.17 26.59
C SER A 105 5.49 5.75 26.39
N GLY A 106 6.40 5.57 25.44
CA GLY A 106 6.94 4.25 25.08
C GLY A 106 8.10 3.80 25.98
N ASN A 107 8.29 2.49 26.08
CA ASN A 107 9.46 1.87 26.69
C ASN A 107 10.48 1.44 25.61
N VAL A 108 11.62 0.87 26.02
CA VAL A 108 12.69 0.42 25.12
C VAL A 108 12.17 -0.61 24.08
N LYS A 109 11.30 -1.55 24.50
CA LYS A 109 10.71 -2.53 23.59
C LYS A 109 9.85 -1.84 22.53
N THR A 110 9.00 -0.91 22.95
CA THR A 110 8.15 -0.11 22.06
C THR A 110 9.00 0.67 21.04
N PHE A 111 10.09 1.29 21.51
CA PHE A 111 11.01 2.02 20.63
C PHE A 111 11.66 1.11 19.57
N ILE A 112 12.14 -0.09 19.97
CA ILE A 112 12.71 -1.05 19.02
C ILE A 112 11.67 -1.47 17.97
N LEU A 113 10.42 -1.69 18.35
CA LEU A 113 9.34 -2.03 17.44
C LEU A 113 8.97 -0.85 16.52
N GLU A 114 9.08 0.38 17.03
CA GLU A 114 8.83 1.58 16.25
C GLU A 114 9.89 1.83 15.17
N ILE A 115 11.14 1.41 15.36
CA ILE A 115 12.18 1.45 14.32
C ILE A 115 11.73 0.72 13.02
N PHE A 116 10.89 -0.30 13.16
CA PHE A 116 10.32 -1.06 12.03
C PHE A 116 8.86 -0.70 11.74
N ALA A 117 8.35 0.37 12.35
CA ALA A 117 6.94 0.80 12.28
C ALA A 117 5.95 -0.30 12.72
N LEU A 118 6.38 -1.24 13.56
CA LEU A 118 5.54 -2.32 14.12
C LEU A 118 4.73 -1.86 15.33
N GLU A 119 5.25 -0.89 16.09
CA GLU A 119 4.49 -0.07 17.04
C GLU A 119 4.63 1.40 16.67
N ARG A 120 3.68 2.24 17.04
CA ARG A 120 3.57 3.59 16.48
C ARG A 120 3.12 4.64 17.53
N PRO A 121 3.77 4.70 18.69
CA PRO A 121 3.40 5.68 19.73
C PRO A 121 3.69 7.13 19.31
N VAL A 122 4.69 7.35 18.44
CA VAL A 122 5.08 8.67 17.94
C VAL A 122 4.50 8.95 16.56
N MET A 123 4.50 7.95 15.67
CA MET A 123 4.09 8.10 14.26
C MET A 123 3.00 7.09 13.88
N PHE A 124 1.82 7.23 14.45
CA PHE A 124 0.69 6.29 14.28
C PHE A 124 0.25 6.08 12.82
N PHE A 125 0.53 7.01 11.92
CA PHE A 125 0.17 6.95 10.50
C PHE A 125 1.16 6.17 9.63
N CYS A 126 2.31 5.76 10.16
CA CYS A 126 3.38 5.12 9.38
C CYS A 126 3.20 3.60 9.20
N TRP A 127 1.97 3.08 9.29
CA TRP A 127 1.69 1.66 9.06
C TRP A 127 2.12 1.16 7.67
N TYR A 128 2.19 2.06 6.69
CA TYR A 128 2.61 1.71 5.33
C TYR A 128 4.08 1.26 5.27
N VAL A 129 4.93 1.74 6.17
CA VAL A 129 6.34 1.34 6.23
C VAL A 129 6.46 -0.15 6.54
N SER A 130 5.88 -0.62 7.65
CA SER A 130 5.90 -2.05 8.01
C SER A 130 5.20 -2.92 6.97
N TYR A 131 4.08 -2.46 6.43
CA TYR A 131 3.39 -3.12 5.33
C TYR A 131 4.32 -3.29 4.10
N TYR A 132 5.01 -2.21 3.68
CA TYR A 132 5.91 -2.24 2.53
C TYR A 132 7.07 -3.21 2.71
N LEU A 133 7.65 -3.29 3.92
CA LEU A 133 8.74 -4.23 4.22
C LEU A 133 8.29 -5.69 4.00
N ILE A 134 7.12 -6.05 4.50
CA ILE A 134 6.54 -7.39 4.34
C ILE A 134 6.16 -7.63 2.87
N MET A 135 5.52 -6.67 2.25
CA MET A 135 5.04 -6.74 0.87
C MET A 135 6.17 -7.02 -0.14
N ILE A 136 7.28 -6.29 -0.06
CA ILE A 136 8.38 -6.47 -1.01
C ILE A 136 9.10 -7.81 -0.82
N LEU A 137 9.22 -8.28 0.43
CA LEU A 137 9.76 -9.59 0.75
C LEU A 137 8.84 -10.71 0.22
N ALA A 138 7.54 -10.62 0.50
CA ALA A 138 6.56 -11.60 0.05
C ALA A 138 6.47 -11.67 -1.49
N LEU A 139 6.50 -10.52 -2.16
CA LEU A 139 6.53 -10.45 -3.62
C LEU A 139 7.77 -11.15 -4.18
N TRP A 140 8.95 -10.88 -3.59
CA TRP A 140 10.20 -11.54 -3.98
C TRP A 140 10.11 -13.07 -3.80
N LEU A 141 9.61 -13.55 -2.65
CA LEU A 141 9.42 -14.97 -2.37
C LEU A 141 8.49 -15.63 -3.40
N ILE A 142 7.31 -15.06 -3.62
CA ILE A 142 6.32 -15.58 -4.57
C ILE A 142 6.89 -15.63 -5.99
N VAL A 143 7.56 -14.58 -6.43
CA VAL A 143 8.12 -14.52 -7.79
C VAL A 143 9.28 -15.51 -7.95
N ARG A 144 10.07 -15.74 -6.88
CA ARG A 144 11.23 -16.62 -6.90
C ARG A 144 10.86 -18.09 -6.89
N PHE A 145 9.91 -18.49 -6.03
CA PHE A 145 9.65 -19.90 -5.75
C PHE A 145 8.42 -20.45 -6.49
N ILE A 146 7.46 -19.64 -6.86
CA ILE A 146 6.25 -20.09 -7.55
C ILE A 146 6.40 -19.81 -9.04
N LYS A 147 6.34 -20.85 -9.88
CA LYS A 147 6.45 -20.71 -11.35
C LYS A 147 5.10 -20.36 -11.99
N ASN A 148 4.02 -21.02 -11.54
CA ASN A 148 2.69 -20.86 -12.11
C ASN A 148 2.06 -19.52 -11.68
N ASP A 149 1.59 -18.73 -12.64
CA ASP A 149 1.05 -17.38 -12.41
C ASP A 149 -0.29 -17.41 -11.67
N PHE A 150 -1.14 -18.39 -11.96
CA PHE A 150 -2.41 -18.56 -11.27
C PHE A 150 -2.18 -18.93 -9.80
N VAL A 151 -1.22 -19.83 -9.54
CA VAL A 151 -0.84 -20.18 -8.17
C VAL A 151 -0.25 -18.99 -7.42
N LYS A 152 0.55 -18.12 -8.08
CA LYS A 152 1.02 -16.87 -7.45
C LYS A 152 -0.14 -16.03 -6.94
N TRP A 153 -1.17 -15.88 -7.77
CA TRP A 153 -2.34 -15.07 -7.44
C TRP A 153 -3.14 -15.71 -6.31
N LEU A 154 -3.38 -17.03 -6.35
CA LEU A 154 -4.04 -17.75 -5.26
C LEU A 154 -3.29 -17.65 -3.93
N VAL A 155 -1.96 -17.80 -3.95
CA VAL A 155 -1.13 -17.65 -2.74
C VAL A 155 -1.16 -16.21 -2.23
N ALA A 156 -1.20 -15.21 -3.10
CA ALA A 156 -1.34 -13.83 -2.67
C ALA A 156 -2.70 -13.56 -2.00
N LEU A 157 -3.76 -14.13 -2.53
CA LEU A 157 -5.12 -13.93 -2.02
C LEU A 157 -5.35 -14.73 -0.72
N PHE A 158 -5.21 -16.05 -0.79
CA PHE A 158 -5.53 -16.93 0.34
C PHE A 158 -4.42 -16.98 1.37
N GLY A 159 -3.15 -16.99 0.96
CA GLY A 159 -2.01 -17.02 1.87
C GLY A 159 -1.92 -15.77 2.74
N ALA A 160 -2.20 -14.60 2.17
CA ALA A 160 -2.24 -13.35 2.93
C ALA A 160 -3.40 -13.35 3.95
N TYR A 161 -4.56 -13.88 3.57
CA TYR A 161 -5.71 -14.01 4.46
C TYR A 161 -5.46 -15.04 5.58
N ILE A 162 -4.88 -16.20 5.24
CA ILE A 162 -4.51 -17.21 6.23
C ILE A 162 -3.49 -16.65 7.23
N LEU A 163 -2.50 -15.89 6.74
CA LEU A 163 -1.52 -15.23 7.61
C LEU A 163 -2.21 -14.26 8.57
N TYR A 164 -3.15 -13.45 8.09
CA TYR A 164 -3.96 -12.57 8.94
C TYR A 164 -4.72 -13.37 10.01
N TRP A 165 -5.39 -14.45 9.60
CA TRP A 165 -6.15 -15.29 10.52
C TRP A 165 -5.25 -15.90 11.62
N ILE A 166 -4.08 -16.42 11.25
CA ILE A 166 -3.09 -16.95 12.20
C ILE A 166 -2.64 -15.86 13.17
N CYS A 167 -2.28 -14.68 12.66
CA CYS A 167 -1.84 -13.58 13.50
C CYS A 167 -2.94 -13.09 14.45
N ALA A 168 -4.18 -13.05 14.00
CA ALA A 168 -5.33 -12.64 14.81
C ALA A 168 -5.57 -13.60 15.99
N HIS A 169 -5.29 -14.90 15.82
CA HIS A 169 -5.52 -15.90 16.87
C HIS A 169 -4.34 -16.09 17.81
N PHE A 170 -3.11 -15.92 17.32
CA PHE A 170 -1.92 -16.31 18.07
C PHE A 170 -1.01 -15.14 18.50
N ILE A 171 -1.03 -14.01 17.80
CA ILE A 171 -0.02 -12.96 18.03
C ILE A 171 -0.56 -11.80 18.87
N GLN A 172 -1.82 -11.47 18.85
CA GLN A 172 -2.53 -10.44 19.67
C GLN A 172 -1.80 -9.09 19.88
N ILE A 173 -0.76 -8.79 19.08
CA ILE A 173 -0.06 -7.51 19.14
C ILE A 173 -0.77 -6.57 18.17
N GLY A 174 -1.52 -5.60 18.69
CA GLY A 174 -2.44 -4.78 17.91
C GLY A 174 -1.85 -4.11 16.67
N CYS A 175 -0.63 -3.60 16.74
CA CYS A 175 0.02 -2.95 15.58
C CYS A 175 0.49 -3.93 14.52
N VAL A 176 0.98 -5.10 14.92
CA VAL A 176 1.34 -6.19 13.99
C VAL A 176 0.08 -6.70 13.31
N LEU A 177 -0.99 -6.91 14.06
CA LEU A 177 -2.27 -7.35 13.53
C LEU A 177 -2.81 -6.38 12.47
N GLY A 178 -2.80 -5.06 12.78
CA GLY A 178 -3.23 -4.05 11.82
C GLY A 178 -2.37 -3.99 10.55
N THR A 179 -1.06 -4.27 10.65
CA THR A 179 -0.19 -4.35 9.48
C THR A 179 -0.51 -5.57 8.62
N VAL A 180 -0.74 -6.74 9.24
CA VAL A 180 -1.06 -7.98 8.54
C VAL A 180 -2.48 -7.94 7.95
N GLU A 181 -3.42 -7.27 8.61
CA GLU A 181 -4.75 -6.98 8.06
C GLU A 181 -4.62 -6.20 6.75
N LYS A 182 -3.90 -5.08 6.74
CA LYS A 182 -3.65 -4.30 5.52
C LYS A 182 -2.90 -5.10 4.45
N PHE A 183 -1.99 -5.98 4.89
CA PHE A 183 -1.31 -6.91 3.98
C PHE A 183 -2.29 -7.86 3.30
N SER A 184 -3.26 -8.42 4.02
CA SER A 184 -4.25 -9.32 3.44
C SER A 184 -5.15 -8.64 2.40
N VAL A 185 -5.43 -7.34 2.58
CA VAL A 185 -6.28 -6.56 1.67
C VAL A 185 -5.51 -6.10 0.42
N TYR A 186 -4.29 -5.57 0.58
CA TYR A 186 -3.60 -4.88 -0.51
C TYR A 186 -2.55 -5.71 -1.23
N PHE A 187 -2.03 -6.78 -0.62
CA PHE A 187 -0.99 -7.61 -1.25
C PHE A 187 -1.45 -8.31 -2.55
N PRO A 188 -2.71 -8.80 -2.66
CA PRO A 188 -3.21 -9.32 -3.94
C PRO A 188 -3.10 -8.33 -5.09
N MET A 189 -3.29 -7.02 -4.84
CA MET A 189 -3.13 -5.96 -5.84
C MET A 189 -1.68 -5.84 -6.32
N THR A 190 -0.70 -6.05 -5.42
CA THR A 190 0.73 -6.06 -5.78
C THR A 190 1.05 -7.20 -6.75
N VAL A 191 0.57 -8.41 -6.46
CA VAL A 191 0.79 -9.57 -7.35
C VAL A 191 0.03 -9.40 -8.66
N THR A 192 -1.18 -8.84 -8.64
CA THR A 192 -1.94 -8.50 -9.84
C THR A 192 -1.16 -7.52 -10.71
N GLY A 193 -0.60 -6.45 -10.14
CA GLY A 193 0.26 -5.51 -10.86
C GLY A 193 1.44 -6.19 -11.54
N TYR A 194 2.15 -7.09 -10.83
CA TYR A 194 3.23 -7.88 -11.40
C TYR A 194 2.78 -8.75 -12.57
N LEU A 195 1.63 -9.43 -12.45
CA LEU A 195 1.08 -10.31 -13.50
C LEU A 195 0.58 -9.50 -14.70
N CYS A 196 -0.04 -8.34 -14.48
CA CYS A 196 -0.46 -7.42 -15.53
C CYS A 196 0.73 -6.99 -16.38
N SER A 197 1.84 -6.63 -15.76
CA SER A 197 3.07 -6.26 -16.44
C SER A 197 3.67 -7.42 -17.21
N LYS A 198 3.79 -8.60 -16.56
CA LYS A 198 4.36 -9.81 -17.15
C LYS A 198 3.58 -10.28 -18.38
N ARG A 199 2.25 -10.20 -18.33
CA ARG A 199 1.33 -10.68 -19.39
C ARG A 199 0.92 -9.59 -20.38
N LYS A 200 1.45 -8.38 -20.23
CA LYS A 200 1.16 -7.23 -21.10
C LYS A 200 -0.36 -6.95 -21.22
N TRP A 201 -1.08 -7.05 -20.08
CA TRP A 201 -2.53 -6.94 -20.09
C TRP A 201 -3.01 -5.59 -20.63
N PHE A 202 -2.36 -4.49 -20.31
CA PHE A 202 -2.74 -3.17 -20.82
C PHE A 202 -2.53 -3.04 -22.33
N GLU A 203 -1.43 -3.58 -22.86
CA GLU A 203 -1.16 -3.59 -24.30
C GLU A 203 -2.19 -4.45 -25.04
N ASN A 204 -2.57 -5.58 -24.46
CA ASN A 204 -3.60 -6.46 -25.04
C ASN A 204 -5.00 -5.83 -24.93
N LEU A 205 -5.32 -5.16 -23.83
CA LEU A 205 -6.57 -4.43 -23.65
C LEU A 205 -6.68 -3.28 -24.65
N GLU A 206 -5.62 -2.50 -24.85
CA GLU A 206 -5.59 -1.44 -25.83
C GLU A 206 -5.85 -1.95 -27.25
N LYS A 207 -5.20 -3.07 -27.64
CA LYS A 207 -5.46 -3.72 -28.92
C LYS A 207 -6.92 -4.18 -29.06
N PHE A 208 -7.46 -4.76 -27.99
CA PHE A 208 -8.86 -5.19 -27.93
C PHE A 208 -9.82 -4.00 -28.06
N MET A 209 -9.56 -2.90 -27.35
CA MET A 209 -10.39 -1.70 -27.41
C MET A 209 -10.33 -1.01 -28.79
N LYS A 210 -9.17 -0.98 -29.42
CA LYS A 210 -9.03 -0.48 -30.80
C LYS A 210 -9.72 -1.35 -31.84
N SER A 211 -9.90 -2.65 -31.56
CA SER A 211 -10.55 -3.61 -32.47
C SER A 211 -12.07 -3.68 -32.34
N LYS A 212 -12.65 -3.16 -31.27
CA LYS A 212 -14.10 -3.18 -31.00
C LYS A 212 -14.59 -1.78 -30.61
N ASN A 213 -15.76 -1.43 -31.17
CA ASN A 213 -16.39 -0.11 -31.00
C ASN A 213 -16.34 0.42 -29.57
N VAL A 214 -16.12 1.74 -29.46
CA VAL A 214 -16.07 2.57 -28.23
C VAL A 214 -17.18 2.27 -27.20
N ILE A 215 -18.33 1.74 -27.64
CA ILE A 215 -19.48 1.37 -26.81
C ILE A 215 -19.11 0.33 -25.73
N TYR A 216 -18.29 -0.67 -26.04
CA TYR A 216 -17.88 -1.68 -25.05
C TYR A 216 -16.90 -1.14 -24.01
N SER A 217 -16.10 -0.13 -24.38
CA SER A 217 -15.19 0.56 -23.46
C SER A 217 -15.96 1.39 -22.41
N ILE A 218 -17.01 2.06 -22.85
CA ILE A 218 -17.91 2.84 -21.99
C ILE A 218 -18.70 1.91 -21.06
N LEU A 219 -19.22 0.79 -21.56
CA LEU A 219 -19.90 -0.22 -20.76
C LEU A 219 -19.00 -0.83 -19.67
N PHE A 220 -17.74 -1.12 -20.01
CA PHE A 220 -16.78 -1.63 -19.02
C PHE A 220 -16.49 -0.61 -17.90
N ILE A 221 -16.31 0.67 -18.26
CA ILE A 221 -16.12 1.75 -17.27
C ILE A 221 -17.37 1.88 -16.39
N VAL A 222 -18.57 1.87 -16.97
CA VAL A 222 -19.83 1.98 -16.22
C VAL A 222 -20.00 0.80 -15.26
N ILE A 223 -19.71 -0.43 -15.67
CA ILE A 223 -19.83 -1.62 -14.80
C ILE A 223 -18.83 -1.56 -13.63
N VAL A 224 -17.58 -1.10 -13.88
CA VAL A 224 -16.55 -0.98 -12.83
C VAL A 224 -16.90 0.10 -11.80
N PHE A 225 -17.62 1.16 -12.20
CA PHE A 225 -17.99 2.28 -11.32
C PHE A 225 -19.41 2.21 -10.76
N MET A 226 -20.24 1.25 -11.19
CA MET A 226 -21.62 1.09 -10.72
C MET A 226 -21.81 -0.08 -9.74
N GLU A 227 -20.76 -0.64 -9.14
CA GLU A 227 -20.96 -1.54 -8.00
C GLU A 227 -21.63 -0.75 -6.86
N PRO A 228 -22.83 -1.17 -6.43
CA PRO A 228 -23.55 -0.48 -5.36
C PRO A 228 -22.78 -0.63 -4.05
N SER A 229 -22.58 0.51 -3.40
CA SER A 229 -22.14 0.64 -2.01
C SER A 229 -23.03 -0.13 -1.05
#